data_98f0ced5544f535c1bfe692af6206f8d
#
_entry.id   98f0ced5544f535c1bfe692af6206f8d
#
_cell.length_a   1.000
_cell.length_b   1.000
_cell.length_c   1.000
_cell.angle_alpha   90.00
_cell.angle_beta   90.00
_cell.angle_gamma   90.00
#
_symmetry.space_group_name_H-M   'P 1'
#
loop_
_entity.id
_entity.type
_entity.pdbx_description
1 polymer ?
#
loop_
_entity_poly.entity_id
_entity_poly.type
_entity_poly.pdbx_seq_one_letter_code
_entity_poly.pdbx_strand_id
1 'polypeptide(L)'
;MSKIVAFVCCCALSGHAFAAGQPEALTYDHMHLAFPDTKASTAWYIKYLGATARPDGADGVFFGPIRFNMRKADNLVPSSGSVVDAVGLSYADLDARLKALDGSGAKVLQAPKNVAGMGRMAVIEDPWGTKIELVQDPTLLGFHHARVLATDPAAMRKWFADTLGGENAKIGNADALRFGGIWLIIDKAAMPPRASEGTTIDHLGFRTKDIKTELADLAAKGVKATGAPRQDPNVATTFATFIEGATGRIEMTQR
;
A
#
# COMPACT_ATOMS: atom_id res chain seq x y z
N MET A 1 54.51 -57.14 -4.52
CA MET A 1 54.47 -56.04 -5.50
C MET A 1 53.04 -55.46 -5.44
N SER A 2 52.86 -54.41 -4.66
CA SER A 2 51.56 -53.79 -4.43
C SER A 2 51.47 -52.52 -5.24
N LYS A 3 50.49 -52.44 -6.17
CA LYS A 3 50.24 -51.26 -7.00
C LYS A 3 49.30 -50.31 -6.23
N ILE A 4 49.83 -49.13 -5.92
CA ILE A 4 49.02 -48.02 -5.37
C ILE A 4 48.39 -47.28 -6.56
N VAL A 5 47.04 -47.25 -6.61
CA VAL A 5 46.28 -46.44 -7.53
C VAL A 5 45.92 -45.14 -6.84
N ALA A 6 46.47 -44.04 -7.31
CA ALA A 6 46.15 -42.70 -6.86
C ALA A 6 44.87 -42.22 -7.53
N PHE A 7 43.84 -41.96 -6.73
CA PHE A 7 42.61 -41.34 -7.17
C PHE A 7 42.77 -39.81 -7.12
N VAL A 8 42.83 -39.18 -8.28
CA VAL A 8 42.80 -37.71 -8.40
C VAL A 8 41.35 -37.26 -8.33
N CYS A 9 41.00 -36.67 -7.22
CA CYS A 9 39.66 -36.04 -7.03
C CYS A 9 39.69 -34.65 -7.69
N CYS A 10 39.08 -34.51 -8.86
CA CYS A 10 38.83 -33.21 -9.50
C CYS A 10 37.64 -32.55 -8.79
N CYS A 11 37.91 -31.65 -7.84
CA CYS A 11 36.91 -30.75 -7.32
C CYS A 11 36.56 -29.70 -8.39
N ALA A 12 35.43 -29.90 -9.06
CA ALA A 12 34.82 -28.86 -9.87
C ALA A 12 34.28 -27.76 -8.97
N LEU A 13 34.96 -26.63 -8.90
CA LEU A 13 34.47 -25.40 -8.31
C LEU A 13 33.31 -24.89 -9.17
N SER A 14 32.09 -25.22 -8.78
CA SER A 14 30.90 -24.60 -9.33
C SER A 14 30.88 -23.13 -8.88
N GLY A 15 31.38 -22.24 -9.73
CA GLY A 15 31.22 -20.81 -9.55
C GLY A 15 29.74 -20.49 -9.59
N HIS A 16 29.17 -20.22 -8.43
CA HIS A 16 27.85 -19.57 -8.36
C HIS A 16 28.04 -18.15 -8.89
N ALA A 17 27.64 -17.91 -10.13
CA ALA A 17 27.46 -16.56 -10.63
C ALA A 17 26.41 -15.92 -9.71
N PHE A 18 26.84 -14.95 -8.88
CA PHE A 18 25.91 -14.05 -8.23
C PHE A 18 25.10 -13.39 -9.35
N ALA A 19 23.84 -13.74 -9.45
CA ALA A 19 22.91 -13.00 -10.27
C ALA A 19 22.99 -11.53 -9.80
N ALA A 20 23.23 -10.62 -10.74
CA ALA A 20 23.15 -9.19 -10.48
C ALA A 20 21.84 -8.94 -9.71
N GLY A 21 21.96 -8.33 -8.52
CA GLY A 21 20.89 -8.29 -7.52
C GLY A 21 19.58 -7.85 -8.17
N GLN A 22 18.53 -8.63 -7.92
CA GLN A 22 17.17 -8.16 -8.19
C GLN A 22 17.02 -6.81 -7.48
N PRO A 23 16.44 -5.79 -8.13
CA PRO A 23 16.17 -4.52 -7.44
C PRO A 23 15.43 -4.83 -6.15
N GLU A 24 15.89 -4.24 -5.05
CA GLU A 24 15.22 -4.45 -3.77
C GLU A 24 13.78 -3.97 -3.89
N ALA A 25 12.81 -4.83 -3.59
CA ALA A 25 11.40 -4.51 -3.73
C ALA A 25 11.08 -3.22 -2.96
N LEU A 26 10.37 -2.31 -3.60
CA LEU A 26 9.91 -1.09 -2.98
C LEU A 26 9.00 -1.43 -1.79
N THR A 27 9.11 -0.65 -0.75
CA THR A 27 8.27 -0.84 0.44
C THR A 27 7.03 0.03 0.33
N TYR A 28 5.84 -0.52 0.56
CA TYR A 28 4.64 0.30 0.75
C TYR A 28 4.87 1.22 1.95
N ASP A 29 4.69 2.51 1.76
CA ASP A 29 5.12 3.51 2.73
C ASP A 29 3.99 4.30 3.35
N HIS A 30 3.08 4.79 2.51
CA HIS A 30 1.99 5.64 2.96
C HIS A 30 0.82 5.66 1.98
N MET A 31 -0.26 6.26 2.44
CA MET A 31 -1.41 6.64 1.63
C MET A 31 -1.71 8.12 1.85
N HIS A 32 -2.04 8.84 0.79
CA HIS A 32 -2.56 10.20 0.90
C HIS A 32 -4.08 10.17 0.90
N LEU A 33 -4.66 10.71 1.98
CA LEU A 33 -6.09 10.97 2.10
C LEU A 33 -6.36 12.46 1.98
N ALA A 34 -7.53 12.81 1.48
CA ALA A 34 -7.95 14.19 1.31
C ALA A 34 -9.22 14.48 2.13
N PHE A 35 -9.22 15.62 2.83
CA PHE A 35 -10.31 16.03 3.71
C PHE A 35 -10.51 17.54 3.68
N PRO A 36 -11.74 18.05 3.89
CA PRO A 36 -11.98 19.48 4.04
C PRO A 36 -11.33 20.05 5.30
N ASP A 37 -11.27 19.26 6.38
CA ASP A 37 -10.64 19.60 7.66
C ASP A 37 -9.72 18.44 8.09
N THR A 38 -8.42 18.64 7.92
CA THR A 38 -7.39 17.65 8.22
C THR A 38 -7.20 17.42 9.72
N LYS A 39 -7.46 18.44 10.55
CA LYS A 39 -7.40 18.29 12.02
C LYS A 39 -8.56 17.46 12.54
N ALA A 40 -9.76 17.75 12.06
CA ALA A 40 -10.96 17.00 12.44
C ALA A 40 -10.85 15.54 12.02
N SER A 41 -10.38 15.26 10.78
CA SER A 41 -10.17 13.89 10.31
C SER A 41 -9.04 13.18 11.07
N THR A 42 -7.92 13.82 11.35
CA THR A 42 -6.84 13.26 12.20
C THR A 42 -7.39 12.83 13.56
N ALA A 43 -8.12 13.73 14.25
CA ALA A 43 -8.72 13.43 15.55
C ALA A 43 -9.73 12.27 15.47
N TRP A 44 -10.53 12.21 14.40
CA TRP A 44 -11.50 11.14 14.18
C TRP A 44 -10.82 9.79 13.99
N TYR A 45 -9.79 9.71 13.15
CA TYR A 45 -9.04 8.49 12.90
C TYR A 45 -8.34 7.97 14.16
N ILE A 46 -7.79 8.86 14.98
CA ILE A 46 -7.21 8.50 16.29
C ILE A 46 -8.30 7.95 17.22
N LYS A 47 -9.38 8.70 17.40
CA LYS A 47 -10.43 8.36 18.36
C LYS A 47 -11.17 7.08 18.01
N TYR A 48 -11.61 6.95 16.76
CA TYR A 48 -12.54 5.91 16.35
C TYR A 48 -11.90 4.72 15.68
N LEU A 49 -10.77 4.90 15.00
CA LEU A 49 -10.05 3.80 14.36
C LEU A 49 -8.79 3.35 15.13
N GLY A 50 -8.43 4.05 16.22
CA GLY A 50 -7.29 3.68 17.05
C GLY A 50 -5.93 3.91 16.36
N ALA A 51 -5.88 4.89 15.47
CA ALA A 51 -4.65 5.33 14.84
C ALA A 51 -3.71 6.00 15.84
N THR A 52 -2.42 6.01 15.57
CA THR A 52 -1.42 6.76 16.34
C THR A 52 -1.17 8.12 15.71
N ALA A 53 -1.13 9.18 16.51
CA ALA A 53 -0.78 10.51 16.04
C ALA A 53 0.65 10.55 15.45
N ARG A 54 0.87 11.46 14.53
CA ARG A 54 2.22 11.72 14.00
C ARG A 54 3.09 12.38 15.06
N PRO A 55 4.34 11.92 15.25
CA PRO A 55 5.24 12.49 16.28
C PRO A 55 5.72 13.91 15.94
N ASP A 56 5.69 14.30 14.66
CA ASP A 56 6.07 15.64 14.17
C ASP A 56 4.93 16.66 14.32
N GLY A 57 3.76 16.26 14.82
CA GLY A 57 2.60 17.11 15.01
C GLY A 57 1.87 17.51 13.72
N ALA A 58 2.30 17.03 12.57
CA ALA A 58 1.58 17.29 11.32
C ALA A 58 0.27 16.50 11.26
N ASP A 59 -0.69 17.00 10.49
CA ASP A 59 -1.97 16.33 10.26
C ASP A 59 -1.73 14.99 9.55
N GLY A 60 -2.38 13.95 10.09
CA GLY A 60 -2.22 12.57 9.63
C GLY A 60 -1.95 11.61 10.79
N VAL A 61 -1.94 10.34 10.47
CA VAL A 61 -1.86 9.28 11.47
C VAL A 61 -1.00 8.11 10.99
N PHE A 62 -0.69 7.20 11.90
CA PHE A 62 -0.09 5.90 11.60
C PHE A 62 -1.05 4.76 11.96
N PHE A 63 -1.03 3.72 11.11
CA PHE A 63 -1.55 2.40 11.41
C PHE A 63 -0.40 1.40 11.30
N GLY A 64 0.19 1.03 12.42
CA GLY A 64 1.48 0.30 12.43
C GLY A 64 2.59 1.15 11.79
N PRO A 65 3.34 0.61 10.82
CA PRO A 65 4.41 1.36 10.14
C PRO A 65 3.89 2.27 9.01
N ILE A 66 2.63 2.15 8.61
CA ILE A 66 2.07 2.84 7.44
C ILE A 66 1.48 4.17 7.85
N ARG A 67 1.91 5.20 7.14
CA ARG A 67 1.47 6.58 7.37
C ARG A 67 0.27 6.92 6.48
N PHE A 68 -0.73 7.55 7.07
CA PHE A 68 -1.81 8.21 6.35
C PHE A 68 -1.53 9.72 6.40
N ASN A 69 -1.07 10.25 5.30
CA ASN A 69 -0.89 11.69 5.14
C ASN A 69 -2.25 12.31 4.81
N MET A 70 -2.65 13.31 5.56
CA MET A 70 -3.92 14.00 5.33
C MET A 70 -3.63 15.36 4.69
N ARG A 71 -4.25 15.61 3.54
CA ARG A 71 -4.17 16.90 2.85
C ARG A 71 -5.52 17.58 2.81
N LYS A 72 -5.51 18.91 2.88
CA LYS A 72 -6.74 19.68 2.75
C LYS A 72 -7.17 19.71 1.28
N ALA A 73 -8.44 19.38 1.05
CA ALA A 73 -9.10 19.55 -0.24
C ALA A 73 -10.62 19.64 -0.05
N ASP A 74 -11.26 20.43 -0.89
CA ASP A 74 -12.71 20.62 -0.90
C ASP A 74 -13.34 19.90 -2.10
N ASN A 75 -14.65 19.76 -2.12
CA ASN A 75 -15.43 19.15 -3.21
C ASN A 75 -15.00 17.72 -3.55
N LEU A 76 -14.59 16.96 -2.54
CA LEU A 76 -14.18 15.57 -2.68
C LEU A 76 -15.38 14.67 -2.98
N VAL A 77 -15.13 13.64 -3.77
CA VAL A 77 -16.07 12.54 -3.94
C VAL A 77 -15.62 11.31 -3.13
N PRO A 78 -16.55 10.43 -2.70
CA PRO A 78 -16.17 9.20 -2.01
C PRO A 78 -15.17 8.35 -2.80
N SER A 79 -14.29 7.63 -2.09
CA SER A 79 -13.31 6.73 -2.73
C SER A 79 -13.94 5.51 -3.38
N SER A 80 -15.12 5.10 -2.95
CA SER A 80 -15.83 3.93 -3.51
C SER A 80 -16.01 4.04 -5.03
N GLY A 81 -15.53 3.04 -5.77
CA GLY A 81 -15.58 3.01 -7.25
C GLY A 81 -14.49 3.83 -7.94
N SER A 82 -13.50 4.35 -7.23
CA SER A 82 -12.28 4.90 -7.81
C SER A 82 -11.19 3.82 -7.97
N VAL A 83 -10.11 4.15 -8.67
CA VAL A 83 -9.00 3.21 -8.87
C VAL A 83 -8.42 2.75 -7.52
N VAL A 84 -8.20 3.64 -6.56
CA VAL A 84 -7.91 3.25 -5.17
C VAL A 84 -9.23 3.32 -4.39
N ASP A 85 -9.89 2.18 -4.29
CA ASP A 85 -11.29 2.07 -3.84
C ASP A 85 -11.42 2.10 -2.32
N ALA A 86 -10.53 1.39 -1.63
CA ALA A 86 -10.63 1.25 -0.17
C ALA A 86 -9.27 1.06 0.49
N VAL A 87 -9.25 1.33 1.78
CA VAL A 87 -8.17 0.98 2.69
C VAL A 87 -8.64 -0.11 3.66
N GLY A 88 -7.81 -1.12 3.88
CA GLY A 88 -8.05 -2.19 4.85
C GLY A 88 -7.28 -1.95 6.14
N LEU A 89 -7.99 -2.01 7.26
CA LEU A 89 -7.43 -1.92 8.60
C LEU A 89 -7.78 -3.20 9.38
N SER A 90 -6.82 -3.74 10.09
CA SER A 90 -7.03 -4.98 10.85
C SER A 90 -6.96 -4.76 12.35
N TYR A 91 -7.75 -5.55 13.05
CA TYR A 91 -7.94 -5.51 14.49
C TYR A 91 -8.00 -6.93 15.06
N ALA A 92 -7.59 -7.11 16.30
CA ALA A 92 -7.74 -8.37 17.00
C ALA A 92 -9.21 -8.70 17.31
N ASP A 93 -10.03 -7.69 17.56
CA ASP A 93 -11.45 -7.78 17.87
C ASP A 93 -12.25 -6.79 17.03
N LEU A 94 -12.91 -7.30 15.99
CA LEU A 94 -13.73 -6.53 15.08
C LEU A 94 -15.00 -5.98 15.73
N ASP A 95 -15.62 -6.75 16.64
CA ASP A 95 -16.86 -6.31 17.30
C ASP A 95 -16.60 -5.15 18.25
N ALA A 96 -15.52 -5.22 19.02
CA ALA A 96 -15.09 -4.11 19.86
C ALA A 96 -14.79 -2.86 19.01
N ARG A 97 -14.18 -3.02 17.85
CA ARG A 97 -13.91 -1.89 16.94
C ARG A 97 -15.19 -1.30 16.38
N LEU A 98 -16.13 -2.12 15.93
CA LEU A 98 -17.41 -1.64 15.41
C LEU A 98 -18.22 -0.91 16.49
N LYS A 99 -18.22 -1.41 17.72
CA LYS A 99 -18.84 -0.73 18.84
C LYS A 99 -18.19 0.64 19.14
N ALA A 100 -16.87 0.74 18.98
CA ALA A 100 -16.17 2.02 19.15
C ALA A 100 -16.54 3.08 18.10
N LEU A 101 -17.17 2.68 16.99
CA LEU A 101 -17.68 3.58 15.96
C LEU A 101 -19.07 4.17 16.28
N ASP A 102 -19.70 3.78 17.38
CA ASP A 102 -21.00 4.33 17.78
C ASP A 102 -20.87 5.84 17.97
N GLY A 103 -21.77 6.60 17.33
CA GLY A 103 -21.76 8.05 17.34
C GLY A 103 -20.61 8.72 16.57
N SER A 104 -19.84 7.96 15.79
CA SER A 104 -18.71 8.50 15.00
C SER A 104 -19.12 9.22 13.73
N GLY A 105 -20.35 9.02 13.24
CA GLY A 105 -20.80 9.48 11.93
C GLY A 105 -20.39 8.55 10.78
N ALA A 106 -19.65 7.47 11.04
CA ALA A 106 -19.38 6.45 10.04
C ALA A 106 -20.64 5.68 9.66
N LYS A 107 -20.72 5.28 8.39
CA LYS A 107 -21.81 4.44 7.88
C LYS A 107 -21.33 3.00 7.71
N VAL A 108 -22.08 2.02 8.18
CA VAL A 108 -21.80 0.61 7.91
C VAL A 108 -22.36 0.28 6.52
N LEU A 109 -21.48 0.07 5.56
CA LEU A 109 -21.83 -0.32 4.20
C LEU A 109 -22.07 -1.83 4.09
N GLN A 110 -21.32 -2.62 4.87
CA GLN A 110 -21.47 -4.06 4.97
C GLN A 110 -21.24 -4.52 6.40
N ALA A 111 -22.25 -5.17 6.97
CA ALA A 111 -22.14 -5.81 8.28
C ALA A 111 -21.05 -6.91 8.27
N PRO A 112 -20.49 -7.27 9.45
CA PRO A 112 -19.47 -8.30 9.53
C PRO A 112 -19.92 -9.62 8.91
N LYS A 113 -19.08 -10.15 8.01
CA LYS A 113 -19.25 -11.48 7.42
C LYS A 113 -17.89 -12.13 7.18
N ASN A 114 -17.85 -13.45 7.03
CA ASN A 114 -16.63 -14.14 6.63
C ASN A 114 -16.35 -13.91 5.14
N VAL A 115 -15.10 -13.55 4.85
CA VAL A 115 -14.58 -13.35 3.49
C VAL A 115 -13.41 -14.31 3.31
N ALA A 116 -13.44 -15.08 2.22
CA ALA A 116 -12.41 -16.08 1.94
C ALA A 116 -11.00 -15.45 1.94
N GLY A 117 -10.10 -15.99 2.77
CA GLY A 117 -8.72 -15.55 2.92
C GLY A 117 -8.52 -14.28 3.72
N MET A 118 -9.57 -13.55 4.08
CA MET A 118 -9.49 -12.33 4.88
C MET A 118 -10.10 -12.46 6.27
N GLY A 119 -10.74 -13.64 6.55
CA GLY A 119 -11.42 -13.82 7.80
C GLY A 119 -12.73 -13.02 7.89
N ARG A 120 -13.08 -12.60 9.10
CA ARG A 120 -14.28 -11.80 9.36
C ARG A 120 -14.01 -10.33 9.02
N MET A 121 -14.85 -9.73 8.18
CA MET A 121 -14.67 -8.39 7.67
C MET A 121 -15.98 -7.61 7.65
N ALA A 122 -15.92 -6.33 7.99
CA ALA A 122 -16.97 -5.34 7.77
C ALA A 122 -16.47 -4.24 6.84
N VAL A 123 -17.38 -3.52 6.19
CA VAL A 123 -17.05 -2.34 5.38
C VAL A 123 -17.80 -1.15 5.93
N ILE A 124 -17.08 -0.06 6.13
CA ILE A 124 -17.63 1.22 6.55
C ILE A 124 -17.27 2.32 5.56
N GLU A 125 -17.98 3.42 5.64
CA GLU A 125 -17.62 4.71 5.05
C GLU A 125 -17.41 5.71 6.18
N ASP A 126 -16.28 6.41 6.20
CA ASP A 126 -16.05 7.47 7.17
C ASP A 126 -16.96 8.68 6.88
N PRO A 127 -17.02 9.71 7.76
CA PRO A 127 -17.90 10.87 7.55
C PRO A 127 -17.62 11.67 6.27
N TRP A 128 -16.50 11.46 5.62
CA TRP A 128 -16.08 12.18 4.42
C TRP A 128 -16.13 11.36 3.14
N GLY A 129 -16.51 10.07 3.23
CA GLY A 129 -16.67 9.19 2.08
C GLY A 129 -15.47 8.27 1.79
N THR A 130 -14.56 8.11 2.73
CA THR A 130 -13.49 7.11 2.61
C THR A 130 -14.06 5.73 2.91
N LYS A 131 -13.96 4.81 1.95
CA LYS A 131 -14.31 3.42 2.15
C LYS A 131 -13.20 2.68 2.90
N ILE A 132 -13.58 2.06 4.02
CA ILE A 132 -12.66 1.38 4.92
C ILE A 132 -13.15 -0.06 5.15
N GLU A 133 -12.28 -1.02 4.92
CA GLU A 133 -12.51 -2.42 5.22
C GLU A 133 -11.87 -2.77 6.57
N LEU A 134 -12.69 -3.17 7.52
CA LEU A 134 -12.26 -3.56 8.87
C LEU A 134 -12.14 -5.08 8.92
N VAL A 135 -10.94 -5.59 9.10
CA VAL A 135 -10.62 -7.03 9.07
C VAL A 135 -10.30 -7.51 10.48
N GLN A 136 -10.79 -8.67 10.84
CA GLN A 136 -10.35 -9.36 12.05
C GLN A 136 -9.14 -10.22 11.74
N ASP A 137 -7.95 -9.66 11.92
CA ASP A 137 -6.68 -10.38 11.80
C ASP A 137 -5.75 -9.97 12.95
N PRO A 138 -5.60 -10.82 13.99
CA PRO A 138 -4.73 -10.55 15.11
C PRO A 138 -3.24 -10.67 14.78
N THR A 139 -2.89 -11.20 13.61
CA THR A 139 -1.50 -11.45 13.20
C THR A 139 -0.88 -10.27 12.44
N LEU A 140 -1.71 -9.46 11.76
CA LEU A 140 -1.29 -8.28 11.01
C LEU A 140 -2.11 -7.06 11.46
N LEU A 141 -1.79 -6.52 12.63
CA LEU A 141 -2.53 -5.39 13.20
C LEU A 141 -2.19 -4.06 12.52
N GLY A 142 -3.19 -3.20 12.35
CA GLY A 142 -3.06 -1.87 11.77
C GLY A 142 -3.41 -1.84 10.29
N PHE A 143 -2.57 -1.26 9.44
CA PHE A 143 -2.80 -1.25 8.00
C PHE A 143 -2.62 -2.66 7.42
N HIS A 144 -3.68 -3.19 6.83
CA HIS A 144 -3.72 -4.55 6.30
C HIS A 144 -3.52 -4.57 4.78
N HIS A 145 -4.27 -3.75 4.05
CA HIS A 145 -4.22 -3.74 2.59
C HIS A 145 -4.67 -2.41 1.98
N ALA A 146 -4.25 -2.18 0.74
CA ALA A 146 -4.92 -1.28 -0.18
C ALA A 146 -5.76 -2.10 -1.16
N ARG A 147 -6.98 -1.65 -1.45
CA ARG A 147 -7.85 -2.24 -2.48
C ARG A 147 -7.91 -1.33 -3.69
N VAL A 148 -7.64 -1.93 -4.83
CA VAL A 148 -7.58 -1.24 -6.13
C VAL A 148 -8.57 -1.90 -7.09
N LEU A 149 -9.24 -1.10 -7.90
CA LEU A 149 -10.14 -1.56 -8.97
C LEU A 149 -9.47 -1.38 -10.33
N ALA A 150 -9.60 -2.39 -11.18
CA ALA A 150 -9.07 -2.37 -12.54
C ALA A 150 -10.04 -3.01 -13.53
N THR A 151 -10.04 -2.53 -14.75
CA THR A 151 -10.73 -3.21 -15.88
C THR A 151 -10.02 -4.50 -16.27
N ASP A 152 -8.69 -4.55 -16.08
CA ASP A 152 -7.85 -5.74 -16.23
C ASP A 152 -6.96 -5.92 -14.99
N PRO A 153 -7.43 -6.66 -13.95
CA PRO A 153 -6.65 -6.90 -12.75
C PRO A 153 -5.34 -7.65 -12.99
N ALA A 154 -5.30 -8.54 -13.99
CA ALA A 154 -4.10 -9.30 -14.28
C ALA A 154 -2.99 -8.40 -14.86
N ALA A 155 -3.35 -7.53 -15.80
CA ALA A 155 -2.41 -6.55 -16.35
C ALA A 155 -1.91 -5.57 -15.28
N MET A 156 -2.82 -5.06 -14.44
CA MET A 156 -2.42 -4.16 -13.35
C MET A 156 -1.52 -4.85 -12.32
N ARG A 157 -1.83 -6.08 -11.93
CA ARG A 157 -0.98 -6.87 -11.02
C ARG A 157 0.42 -7.10 -11.62
N LYS A 158 0.46 -7.49 -12.90
CA LYS A 158 1.73 -7.65 -13.62
C LYS A 158 2.55 -6.36 -13.62
N TRP A 159 1.91 -5.22 -13.87
CA TRP A 159 2.58 -3.92 -13.84
C TRP A 159 3.22 -3.64 -12.46
N PHE A 160 2.47 -3.82 -11.37
CA PHE A 160 2.99 -3.61 -10.02
C PHE A 160 4.13 -4.57 -9.66
N ALA A 161 4.03 -5.84 -10.08
CA ALA A 161 5.08 -6.83 -9.84
C ALA A 161 6.37 -6.48 -10.61
N ASP A 162 6.26 -6.23 -11.92
CA ASP A 162 7.42 -5.97 -12.78
C ASP A 162 8.07 -4.61 -12.52
N THR A 163 7.25 -3.61 -12.17
CA THR A 163 7.70 -2.22 -12.04
C THR A 163 8.17 -1.90 -10.63
N LEU A 164 7.35 -2.23 -9.62
CA LEU A 164 7.60 -1.86 -8.23
C LEU A 164 8.06 -3.04 -7.35
N GLY A 165 8.23 -4.23 -7.92
CA GLY A 165 8.76 -5.40 -7.21
C GLY A 165 7.75 -6.05 -6.25
N GLY A 166 6.45 -5.89 -6.47
CA GLY A 166 5.43 -6.55 -5.69
C GLY A 166 5.49 -8.07 -5.85
N GLU A 167 5.51 -8.80 -4.74
CA GLU A 167 5.55 -10.26 -4.73
C GLU A 167 4.17 -10.84 -5.06
N ASN A 168 4.09 -11.69 -6.08
CA ASN A 168 2.86 -12.42 -6.39
C ASN A 168 2.50 -13.36 -5.23
N ALA A 169 1.29 -13.25 -4.73
CA ALA A 169 0.79 -14.01 -3.61
C ALA A 169 -0.71 -14.27 -3.75
N LYS A 170 -1.28 -15.01 -2.80
CA LYS A 170 -2.73 -15.24 -2.72
C LYS A 170 -3.26 -14.85 -1.35
N ILE A 171 -4.43 -14.21 -1.36
CA ILE A 171 -5.23 -14.00 -0.17
C ILE A 171 -6.50 -14.87 -0.31
N GLY A 172 -6.55 -15.96 0.44
CA GLY A 172 -7.48 -17.06 0.14
C GLY A 172 -7.22 -17.64 -1.25
N ASN A 173 -8.24 -17.61 -2.11
CA ASN A 173 -8.14 -18.07 -3.50
C ASN A 173 -7.88 -16.91 -4.50
N ALA A 174 -7.93 -15.66 -4.05
CA ALA A 174 -7.73 -14.51 -4.90
C ALA A 174 -6.24 -14.21 -5.10
N ASP A 175 -5.86 -13.84 -6.32
CA ASP A 175 -4.53 -13.35 -6.61
C ASP A 175 -4.37 -11.94 -6.03
N ALA A 176 -3.23 -11.70 -5.38
CA ALA A 176 -2.87 -10.42 -4.78
C ALA A 176 -1.36 -10.19 -4.90
N LEU A 177 -0.91 -9.03 -4.48
CA LEU A 177 0.51 -8.72 -4.33
C LEU A 177 0.83 -8.43 -2.87
N ARG A 178 2.08 -8.67 -2.50
CA ARG A 178 2.63 -8.22 -1.23
C ARG A 178 3.77 -7.24 -1.45
N PHE A 179 3.77 -6.21 -0.61
CA PHE A 179 4.87 -5.27 -0.45
C PHE A 179 5.29 -5.31 1.01
N GLY A 180 6.29 -6.17 1.33
CA GLY A 180 6.59 -6.52 2.71
C GLY A 180 5.40 -7.22 3.39
N GLY A 181 4.91 -6.67 4.51
CA GLY A 181 3.75 -7.22 5.24
C GLY A 181 2.38 -6.84 4.66
N ILE A 182 2.32 -5.90 3.72
CA ILE A 182 1.09 -5.25 3.26
C ILE A 182 0.57 -5.91 1.98
N TRP A 183 -0.75 -6.09 1.92
CA TRP A 183 -1.41 -6.60 0.74
C TRP A 183 -1.84 -5.47 -0.21
N LEU A 184 -1.64 -5.67 -1.51
CA LEU A 184 -2.30 -4.93 -2.57
C LEU A 184 -3.27 -5.88 -3.27
N ILE A 185 -4.57 -5.63 -3.07
CA ILE A 185 -5.65 -6.43 -3.63
C ILE A 185 -6.20 -5.70 -4.84
N ILE A 186 -6.23 -6.37 -5.99
CA ILE A 186 -6.67 -5.78 -7.26
C ILE A 186 -7.89 -6.54 -7.75
N ASP A 187 -9.04 -5.89 -7.68
CA ASP A 187 -10.31 -6.48 -8.07
C ASP A 187 -10.78 -6.01 -9.45
N LYS A 188 -11.59 -6.85 -10.08
CA LYS A 188 -12.25 -6.53 -11.33
C LYS A 188 -13.31 -5.44 -11.11
N ALA A 189 -13.15 -4.31 -11.76
CA ALA A 189 -14.21 -3.29 -11.82
C ALA A 189 -15.34 -3.71 -12.77
N ALA A 190 -16.58 -3.45 -12.38
CA ALA A 190 -17.73 -3.69 -13.26
C ALA A 190 -17.78 -2.68 -14.44
N MET A 191 -17.27 -1.47 -14.20
CA MET A 191 -17.09 -0.39 -15.18
C MET A 191 -15.70 0.22 -14.97
N PRO A 192 -15.16 0.98 -15.95
CA PRO A 192 -13.91 1.71 -15.74
C PRO A 192 -13.97 2.54 -14.47
N PRO A 193 -13.04 2.32 -13.50
CA PRO A 193 -13.05 3.05 -12.24
C PRO A 193 -12.70 4.53 -12.48
N ARG A 194 -13.22 5.40 -11.62
CA ARG A 194 -12.82 6.82 -11.63
C ARG A 194 -11.35 6.96 -11.23
N ALA A 195 -10.70 8.01 -11.68
CA ALA A 195 -9.41 8.41 -11.14
C ALA A 195 -9.51 8.61 -9.62
N SER A 196 -8.46 8.26 -8.88
CA SER A 196 -8.40 8.49 -7.43
C SER A 196 -8.15 9.96 -7.08
N GLU A 197 -7.53 10.70 -7.96
CA GLU A 197 -7.35 12.14 -7.79
C GLU A 197 -8.71 12.86 -7.69
N GLY A 198 -8.87 13.67 -6.64
CA GLY A 198 -10.14 14.33 -6.32
C GLY A 198 -11.12 13.48 -5.51
N THR A 199 -10.73 12.28 -5.09
CA THR A 199 -11.47 11.48 -4.11
C THR A 199 -10.83 11.55 -2.72
N THR A 200 -11.49 10.96 -1.73
CA THR A 200 -10.98 10.92 -0.35
C THR A 200 -9.73 10.04 -0.20
N ILE A 201 -9.43 9.12 -1.15
CA ILE A 201 -8.13 8.43 -1.25
C ILE A 201 -7.45 8.92 -2.52
N ASP A 202 -6.42 9.74 -2.37
CA ASP A 202 -5.78 10.40 -3.52
C ASP A 202 -4.79 9.50 -4.26
N HIS A 203 -3.82 8.92 -3.55
CA HIS A 203 -2.80 8.05 -4.14
C HIS A 203 -2.08 7.17 -3.11
N LEU A 204 -1.35 6.19 -3.63
CA LEU A 204 -0.46 5.30 -2.90
C LEU A 204 0.96 5.85 -2.93
N GLY A 205 1.72 5.60 -1.86
CA GLY A 205 3.12 5.97 -1.77
C GLY A 205 4.03 4.79 -1.46
N PHE A 206 5.16 4.74 -2.16
CA PHE A 206 6.18 3.71 -1.99
C PHE A 206 7.51 4.35 -1.61
N ARG A 207 8.30 3.62 -0.83
CA ARG A 207 9.61 4.06 -0.38
C ARG A 207 10.72 3.28 -1.06
N THR A 208 11.74 4.02 -1.46
CA THR A 208 13.04 3.51 -1.89
C THR A 208 14.15 3.98 -0.96
N LYS A 209 15.29 3.34 -1.00
CA LYS A 209 16.52 3.78 -0.31
C LYS A 209 17.23 4.91 -1.04
N ASP A 210 17.19 4.91 -2.37
CA ASP A 210 17.80 5.93 -3.24
C ASP A 210 16.84 6.28 -4.38
N ILE A 211 16.21 7.44 -4.28
CA ILE A 211 15.20 7.87 -5.25
C ILE A 211 15.79 8.15 -6.63
N LYS A 212 17.07 8.54 -6.73
CA LYS A 212 17.69 8.82 -8.02
C LYS A 212 17.95 7.54 -8.80
N THR A 213 18.53 6.54 -8.12
CA THR A 213 18.75 5.21 -8.71
C THR A 213 17.41 4.58 -9.09
N GLU A 214 16.43 4.62 -8.20
CA GLU A 214 15.10 4.06 -8.47
C GLU A 214 14.43 4.69 -9.68
N LEU A 215 14.48 6.02 -9.81
CA LEU A 215 13.90 6.70 -10.97
C LEU A 215 14.62 6.36 -12.28
N ALA A 216 15.92 6.11 -12.24
CA ALA A 216 16.66 5.63 -13.42
C ALA A 216 16.21 4.23 -13.83
N ASP A 217 16.03 3.32 -12.87
CA ASP A 217 15.55 1.96 -13.10
C ASP A 217 14.09 1.96 -13.61
N LEU A 218 13.24 2.79 -13.05
CA LEU A 218 11.86 2.99 -13.51
C LEU A 218 11.82 3.55 -14.93
N ALA A 219 12.68 4.52 -15.24
CA ALA A 219 12.79 5.07 -16.60
C ALA A 219 13.25 4.01 -17.61
N ALA A 220 14.17 3.11 -17.24
CA ALA A 220 14.59 1.99 -18.08
C ALA A 220 13.44 1.00 -18.35
N LYS A 221 12.46 0.90 -17.44
CA LYS A 221 11.21 0.15 -17.59
C LYS A 221 10.12 0.92 -18.34
N GLY A 222 10.40 2.13 -18.82
CA GLY A 222 9.45 2.99 -19.53
C GLY A 222 8.49 3.79 -18.63
N VAL A 223 8.71 3.81 -17.31
CA VAL A 223 7.90 4.58 -16.36
C VAL A 223 8.45 5.98 -16.22
N LYS A 224 7.58 6.99 -16.35
CA LYS A 224 7.97 8.40 -16.30
C LYS A 224 7.74 8.99 -14.92
N ALA A 225 8.75 9.72 -14.43
CA ALA A 225 8.53 10.65 -13.33
C ALA A 225 7.85 11.92 -13.84
N THR A 226 6.92 12.46 -13.05
CA THR A 226 6.19 13.71 -13.41
C THR A 226 7.00 14.97 -13.09
N GLY A 227 8.16 14.82 -12.44
CA GLY A 227 9.07 15.89 -12.10
C GLY A 227 10.30 15.40 -11.35
N ALA A 228 11.26 16.29 -11.15
CA ALA A 228 12.44 15.98 -10.33
C ALA A 228 12.05 15.76 -8.86
N PRO A 229 12.78 14.90 -8.13
CA PRO A 229 12.58 14.72 -6.69
C PRO A 229 12.73 16.05 -5.95
N ARG A 230 11.74 16.39 -5.13
CA ARG A 230 11.75 17.54 -4.26
C ARG A 230 12.18 17.13 -2.87
N GLN A 231 13.12 17.87 -2.31
CA GLN A 231 13.55 17.69 -0.92
C GLN A 231 12.46 18.19 0.03
N ASP A 232 12.21 17.46 1.12
CA ASP A 232 11.38 17.95 2.20
C ASP A 232 12.06 19.15 2.86
N PRO A 233 11.39 20.29 3.04
CA PRO A 233 12.00 21.49 3.62
C PRO A 233 12.41 21.31 5.08
N ASN A 234 11.82 20.34 5.79
CA ASN A 234 12.07 20.10 7.21
C ASN A 234 13.00 18.90 7.48
N VAL A 235 13.19 18.02 6.49
CA VAL A 235 13.98 16.78 6.64
C VAL A 235 14.92 16.61 5.44
N ALA A 236 16.17 16.99 5.61
CA ALA A 236 17.18 17.06 4.55
C ALA A 236 17.41 15.71 3.80
N THR A 237 17.10 14.57 4.43
CA THR A 237 17.26 13.25 3.82
C THR A 237 16.01 12.75 3.10
N THR A 238 14.89 13.47 3.21
CA THR A 238 13.61 13.08 2.61
C THR A 238 13.43 13.76 1.26
N PHE A 239 13.18 12.95 0.25
CA PHE A 239 12.87 13.38 -1.11
C PHE A 239 11.60 12.70 -1.59
N ALA A 240 10.80 13.39 -2.40
CA ALA A 240 9.59 12.83 -2.99
C ALA A 240 9.38 13.32 -4.42
N THR A 241 8.82 12.45 -5.25
CA THR A 241 8.31 12.76 -6.58
C THR A 241 7.16 11.82 -6.92
N PHE A 242 6.48 12.11 -8.02
CA PHE A 242 5.46 11.21 -8.55
C PHE A 242 5.94 10.51 -9.83
N ILE A 243 5.44 9.30 -10.03
CA ILE A 243 5.53 8.56 -11.29
C ILE A 243 4.14 8.34 -11.86
N GLU A 244 4.07 8.17 -13.18
CA GLU A 244 2.87 7.68 -13.86
C GLU A 244 2.76 6.18 -13.64
N GLY A 245 1.73 5.73 -12.95
CA GLY A 245 1.53 4.34 -12.57
C GLY A 245 0.20 3.75 -13.01
N ALA A 246 0.02 2.47 -12.77
CA ALA A 246 -1.20 1.75 -13.12
C ALA A 246 -2.45 2.24 -12.37
N THR A 247 -2.28 2.94 -11.25
CA THR A 247 -3.37 3.56 -10.46
C THR A 247 -3.50 5.06 -10.69
N GLY A 248 -2.91 5.60 -11.74
CA GLY A 248 -2.68 7.03 -11.93
C GLY A 248 -1.32 7.41 -11.34
N ARG A 249 -1.24 8.55 -10.62
CA ARG A 249 0.03 8.93 -9.98
C ARG A 249 0.31 8.08 -8.74
N ILE A 250 1.58 7.71 -8.59
CA ILE A 250 2.11 7.01 -7.41
C ILE A 250 3.24 7.87 -6.86
N GLU A 251 3.26 8.09 -5.55
CA GLU A 251 4.34 8.85 -4.92
C GLU A 251 5.52 7.94 -4.60
N MET A 252 6.71 8.37 -5.01
CA MET A 252 7.99 7.75 -4.67
C MET A 252 8.68 8.58 -3.62
N THR A 253 9.07 7.98 -2.49
CA THR A 253 9.75 8.69 -1.40
C THR A 253 11.06 8.03 -1.02
N GLN A 254 12.03 8.87 -0.64
CA GLN A 254 13.25 8.45 0.07
C GLN A 254 13.25 9.12 1.44
N ARG A 255 13.53 8.36 2.50
CA ARG A 255 13.67 8.85 3.87
C ARG A 255 14.33 7.83 4.80
#